data_059d8e01969eeed1bca0a4fd99b36edc
#
_entry.id   059d8e01969eeed1bca0a4fd99b36edc
#
_cell.length_a   1.000
_cell.length_b   1.000
_cell.length_c   1.000
_cell.angle_alpha   90.00
_cell.angle_beta   90.00
_cell.angle_gamma   90.00
#
_symmetry.space_group_name_H-M   'P 1'
#
loop_
_entity.id
_entity.type
_entity.pdbx_description
1 polymer ?
#
loop_
_entity_poly.entity_id
_entity_poly.type
_entity_poly.pdbx_seq_one_letter_code
_entity_poly.pdbx_strand_id
1 'polypeptide(L)'
;MATNRNSRIDSKEFVEQFLSELKAILESDTFVIERDLDILHKKRNESATDPYTTTNTMAALEFDANDVCEELKAITVEDYAETMLDDRNEAAPPFFVFYRNIQTRYVYIKVKIRDRATGKVFCVSFHFARYPKPSPLPYEG
;
A
#
# COMPACT_ATOMS: atom_id res chain seq x y z
N MET A 1 16.16 18.01 -7.89
CA MET A 1 15.59 16.68 -7.71
C MET A 1 14.71 16.32 -8.90
N ALA A 2 14.93 15.18 -9.45
CA ALA A 2 14.10 14.72 -10.57
C ALA A 2 12.68 14.46 -10.07
N THR A 3 11.70 15.09 -10.71
CA THR A 3 10.30 14.83 -10.41
C THR A 3 9.91 13.52 -11.07
N ASN A 4 9.38 12.61 -10.29
CA ASN A 4 8.82 11.38 -10.84
C ASN A 4 7.56 11.75 -11.62
N ARG A 5 7.59 11.60 -12.95
CA ARG A 5 6.47 11.93 -13.82
C ARG A 5 5.24 11.06 -13.56
N ASN A 6 5.45 9.91 -12.92
CA ASN A 6 4.39 8.95 -12.68
C ASN A 6 3.75 9.11 -11.30
N SER A 7 4.13 10.14 -10.55
CA SER A 7 3.54 10.39 -9.25
C SER A 7 2.84 11.74 -9.20
N ARG A 8 1.86 11.84 -8.30
CA ARG A 8 1.12 13.07 -8.04
C ARG A 8 0.62 13.06 -6.60
N ILE A 9 0.20 14.22 -6.11
CA ILE A 9 -0.43 14.34 -4.80
C ILE A 9 -1.91 14.62 -5.04
N ASP A 10 -2.75 13.68 -4.67
CA ASP A 10 -4.20 13.85 -4.80
C ASP A 10 -4.74 14.66 -3.61
N SER A 11 -5.94 15.23 -3.76
CA SER A 11 -6.58 15.98 -2.69
C SER A 11 -6.88 15.07 -1.50
N LYS A 12 -6.99 15.68 -0.32
CA LYS A 12 -7.33 14.95 0.90
C LYS A 12 -8.62 14.16 0.72
N GLU A 13 -9.64 14.81 0.14
CA GLU A 13 -10.95 14.20 -0.06
C GLU A 13 -10.88 13.01 -0.99
N PHE A 14 -10.06 13.11 -2.03
CA PHE A 14 -9.89 12.01 -2.99
C PHE A 14 -9.23 10.80 -2.33
N VAL A 15 -8.21 11.05 -1.50
CA VAL A 15 -7.53 9.97 -0.76
C VAL A 15 -8.47 9.35 0.27
N GLU A 16 -9.25 10.18 0.97
CA GLU A 16 -10.22 9.67 1.94
C GLU A 16 -11.28 8.81 1.26
N GLN A 17 -11.71 9.20 0.06
CA GLN A 17 -12.65 8.39 -0.72
C GLN A 17 -12.04 7.05 -1.09
N PHE A 18 -10.79 7.04 -1.55
CA PHE A 18 -10.09 5.80 -1.86
C PHE A 18 -10.03 4.87 -0.64
N LEU A 19 -9.66 5.42 0.51
CA LEU A 19 -9.54 4.64 1.74
C LEU A 19 -10.90 4.09 2.19
N SER A 20 -11.96 4.87 2.02
CA SER A 20 -13.32 4.43 2.33
C SER A 20 -13.72 3.25 1.44
N GLU A 21 -13.44 3.34 0.14
CA GLU A 21 -13.73 2.26 -0.80
C GLU A 21 -12.90 1.01 -0.49
N LEU A 22 -11.62 1.20 -0.21
CA LEU A 22 -10.71 0.10 0.13
C LEU A 22 -11.21 -0.63 1.37
N LYS A 23 -11.54 0.11 2.41
CA LYS A 23 -12.03 -0.46 3.66
C LYS A 23 -13.33 -1.23 3.44
N ALA A 24 -14.25 -0.65 2.67
CA ALA A 24 -15.52 -1.31 2.38
C ALA A 24 -15.31 -2.65 1.64
N ILE A 25 -14.39 -2.68 0.70
CA ILE A 25 -14.07 -3.92 -0.02
C ILE A 25 -13.47 -4.95 0.95
N LEU A 26 -12.48 -4.54 1.74
CA LEU A 26 -11.78 -5.47 2.64
C LEU A 26 -12.70 -6.00 3.74
N GLU A 27 -13.74 -5.26 4.12
CA GLU A 27 -14.68 -5.65 5.16
C GLU A 27 -15.93 -6.32 4.60
N SER A 28 -16.05 -6.45 3.29
CA SER A 28 -17.22 -7.08 2.67
C SER A 28 -17.30 -8.57 3.03
N ASP A 29 -18.52 -9.06 3.26
CA ASP A 29 -18.76 -10.47 3.55
C ASP A 29 -18.30 -11.38 2.42
N THR A 30 -18.21 -10.88 1.20
CA THR A 30 -17.81 -11.67 0.04
C THR A 30 -16.31 -11.63 -0.22
N PHE A 31 -15.56 -10.80 0.54
CA PHE A 31 -14.12 -10.68 0.36
C PHE A 31 -13.40 -11.91 0.96
N VAL A 32 -12.64 -12.61 0.13
CA VAL A 32 -11.85 -13.77 0.56
C VAL A 32 -10.38 -13.42 0.37
N ILE A 33 -9.63 -13.32 1.48
CA ILE A 33 -8.25 -12.85 1.47
C ILE A 33 -7.39 -13.62 0.47
N GLU A 34 -7.46 -14.95 0.48
CA GLU A 34 -6.62 -15.79 -0.38
C GLU A 34 -6.93 -15.61 -1.86
N ARG A 35 -8.15 -15.20 -2.19
CA ARG A 35 -8.58 -15.01 -3.57
C ARG A 35 -8.49 -13.56 -4.03
N ASP A 36 -8.84 -12.63 -3.14
CA ASP A 36 -9.11 -11.24 -3.51
C ASP A 36 -8.03 -10.24 -3.11
N LEU A 37 -7.15 -10.61 -2.17
CA LEU A 37 -6.01 -9.78 -1.77
C LEU A 37 -4.73 -10.39 -2.34
N ASP A 38 -4.16 -9.71 -3.33
CA ASP A 38 -2.90 -10.12 -3.92
C ASP A 38 -1.77 -9.32 -3.26
N ILE A 39 -0.87 -10.03 -2.60
CA ILE A 39 0.32 -9.42 -1.98
C ILE A 39 1.54 -9.88 -2.77
N LEU A 40 2.28 -8.91 -3.33
CA LEU A 40 3.52 -9.24 -4.02
C LEU A 40 4.63 -9.39 -2.98
N HIS A 41 5.02 -10.63 -2.70
CA HIS A 41 5.97 -10.95 -1.64
C HIS A 41 7.39 -10.53 -1.99
N LYS A 42 7.81 -10.70 -3.25
CA LYS A 42 9.15 -10.38 -3.68
C LYS A 42 9.15 -9.86 -5.10
N LYS A 43 9.81 -8.73 -5.31
CA LYS A 43 10.00 -8.17 -6.64
C LYS A 43 11.15 -8.88 -7.34
N ARG A 44 11.15 -8.80 -8.67
CA ARG A 44 12.02 -9.57 -9.55
C ARG A 44 13.50 -9.53 -9.21
N ASN A 45 14.02 -8.36 -8.83
CA ASN A 45 15.45 -8.17 -8.62
C ASN A 45 15.84 -8.05 -7.14
N GLU A 46 14.93 -8.43 -6.23
CA GLU A 46 15.23 -8.34 -4.81
C GLU A 46 16.00 -9.57 -4.33
N SER A 47 17.01 -9.32 -3.49
CA SER A 47 17.75 -10.39 -2.83
C SER A 47 16.92 -11.03 -1.73
N ALA A 48 17.04 -12.35 -1.57
CA ALA A 48 16.36 -13.06 -0.50
C ALA A 48 16.80 -12.61 0.90
N THR A 49 17.97 -11.98 1.01
CA THR A 49 18.51 -11.51 2.29
C THR A 49 18.24 -10.02 2.54
N ASP A 50 17.61 -9.32 1.61
CA ASP A 50 17.28 -7.91 1.76
C ASP A 50 16.18 -7.75 2.81
N PRO A 51 16.42 -7.06 3.95
CA PRO A 51 15.43 -6.92 5.00
C PRO A 51 14.25 -6.03 4.61
N TYR A 52 14.36 -5.30 3.50
CA TYR A 52 13.33 -4.36 3.06
C TYR A 52 12.39 -4.96 2.01
N THR A 53 12.41 -6.27 1.80
CA THR A 53 11.42 -6.92 0.95
C THR A 53 10.12 -7.14 1.73
N THR A 54 9.01 -7.30 1.00
CA THR A 54 7.72 -7.59 1.65
C THR A 54 7.79 -8.92 2.41
N THR A 55 8.37 -9.96 1.80
CA THR A 55 8.53 -11.26 2.47
C THR A 55 9.26 -11.14 3.80
N ASN A 56 10.41 -10.46 3.79
CA ASN A 56 11.24 -10.38 4.99
C ASN A 56 10.64 -9.43 6.03
N THR A 57 9.94 -8.38 5.60
CA THR A 57 9.22 -7.51 6.52
C THR A 57 8.09 -8.27 7.23
N MET A 58 7.29 -9.03 6.46
CA MET A 58 6.21 -9.82 7.06
C MET A 58 6.77 -10.82 8.05
N ALA A 59 7.89 -11.47 7.72
CA ALA A 59 8.55 -12.41 8.64
C ALA A 59 9.02 -11.71 9.92
N ALA A 60 9.65 -10.55 9.78
CA ALA A 60 10.14 -9.80 10.94
C ALA A 60 9.01 -9.32 11.85
N LEU A 61 7.86 -8.97 11.27
CA LEU A 61 6.68 -8.56 12.02
C LEU A 61 5.86 -9.75 12.53
N GLU A 62 6.17 -10.94 12.06
CA GLU A 62 5.39 -12.17 12.29
C GLU A 62 3.96 -12.01 11.75
N PHE A 63 3.86 -11.44 10.54
CA PHE A 63 2.58 -11.17 9.87
C PHE A 63 2.27 -12.22 8.81
N ASP A 64 0.99 -12.63 8.75
CA ASP A 64 0.44 -13.34 7.61
C ASP A 64 -0.43 -12.38 6.78
N ALA A 65 -1.12 -12.90 5.77
CA ALA A 65 -1.97 -12.08 4.91
C ALA A 65 -3.13 -11.44 5.67
N ASN A 66 -3.63 -12.10 6.71
CA ASN A 66 -4.70 -11.54 7.54
C ASN A 66 -4.22 -10.28 8.26
N ASP A 67 -2.99 -10.32 8.78
CA ASP A 67 -2.40 -9.17 9.47
C ASP A 67 -2.20 -8.00 8.52
N VAL A 68 -1.72 -8.27 7.30
CA VAL A 68 -1.57 -7.24 6.28
C VAL A 68 -2.93 -6.63 5.97
N CYS A 69 -3.96 -7.45 5.81
CA CYS A 69 -5.33 -6.97 5.54
C CYS A 69 -5.82 -6.04 6.66
N GLU A 70 -5.57 -6.39 7.92
CA GLU A 70 -5.96 -5.54 9.05
C GLU A 70 -5.22 -4.21 9.03
N GLU A 71 -3.93 -4.21 8.68
CA GLU A 71 -3.19 -2.95 8.56
C GLU A 71 -3.70 -2.09 7.43
N LEU A 72 -4.06 -2.70 6.29
CA LEU A 72 -4.63 -1.96 5.17
C LEU A 72 -5.94 -1.27 5.57
N LYS A 73 -6.78 -1.93 6.37
CA LYS A 73 -8.03 -1.33 6.87
C LYS A 73 -7.77 -0.16 7.80
N ALA A 74 -6.63 -0.16 8.48
CA ALA A 74 -6.30 0.85 9.48
C ALA A 74 -5.64 2.09 8.90
N ILE A 75 -5.27 2.10 7.62
CA ILE A 75 -4.62 3.25 6.99
C ILE A 75 -5.52 4.47 7.07
N THR A 76 -4.93 5.62 7.41
CA THR A 76 -5.65 6.90 7.43
C THR A 76 -5.04 7.86 6.41
N VAL A 77 -5.76 8.94 6.12
CA VAL A 77 -5.27 9.96 5.19
C VAL A 77 -3.98 10.61 5.67
N GLU A 78 -3.73 10.60 6.98
CA GLU A 78 -2.50 11.17 7.54
C GLU A 78 -1.26 10.36 7.12
N ASP A 79 -1.44 9.10 6.77
CA ASP A 79 -0.36 8.21 6.33
C ASP A 79 0.00 8.41 4.86
N TYR A 80 -0.81 9.13 4.11
CA TYR A 80 -0.67 9.27 2.66
C TYR A 80 0.59 10.00 2.26
N ALA A 81 1.30 9.43 1.26
CA ALA A 81 2.51 10.05 0.71
C ALA A 81 2.29 10.55 -0.72
N GLU A 82 1.81 9.70 -1.61
CA GLU A 82 1.66 10.06 -3.02
C GLU A 82 0.82 9.01 -3.75
N THR A 83 0.40 9.37 -4.96
CA THR A 83 -0.28 8.45 -5.88
C THR A 83 0.65 8.20 -7.06
N MET A 84 0.84 6.95 -7.44
CA MET A 84 1.73 6.56 -8.53
C MET A 84 0.94 5.89 -9.64
N LEU A 85 1.12 6.38 -10.86
CA LEU A 85 0.48 5.77 -12.03
C LEU A 85 1.20 4.47 -12.39
N ASP A 86 0.46 3.54 -12.99
CA ASP A 86 1.04 2.31 -13.49
C ASP A 86 1.83 2.62 -14.76
N ASP A 87 3.14 2.38 -14.75
CA ASP A 87 4.02 2.65 -15.88
C ASP A 87 3.67 1.84 -17.11
N ARG A 88 3.09 0.67 -16.91
CA ARG A 88 2.79 -0.27 -18.01
C ARG A 88 1.46 0.02 -18.68
N ASN A 89 0.54 0.65 -17.95
CA ASN A 89 -0.80 0.91 -18.45
C ASN A 89 -1.40 2.10 -17.70
N GLU A 90 -1.37 3.27 -18.35
CA GLU A 90 -1.89 4.50 -17.74
C GLU A 90 -3.40 4.45 -17.50
N ALA A 91 -4.11 3.57 -18.20
CA ALA A 91 -5.55 3.39 -17.99
C ALA A 91 -5.85 2.50 -16.77
N ALA A 92 -4.85 1.81 -16.24
CA ALA A 92 -5.04 0.98 -15.06
C ALA A 92 -5.22 1.86 -13.81
N PRO A 93 -5.91 1.37 -12.78
CA PRO A 93 -6.04 2.11 -11.53
C PRO A 93 -4.66 2.46 -10.96
N PRO A 94 -4.49 3.68 -10.40
CA PRO A 94 -3.20 4.07 -9.81
C PRO A 94 -2.97 3.39 -8.47
N PHE A 95 -1.70 3.36 -8.06
CA PHE A 95 -1.31 2.92 -6.73
C PHE A 95 -1.30 4.10 -5.78
N PHE A 96 -1.75 3.88 -4.55
CA PHE A 96 -1.64 4.86 -3.46
C PHE A 96 -0.56 4.40 -2.50
N VAL A 97 0.29 5.34 -2.09
CA VAL A 97 1.46 5.08 -1.25
C VAL A 97 1.24 5.69 0.13
N PHE A 98 1.47 4.88 1.15
CA PHE A 98 1.30 5.27 2.55
C PHE A 98 2.52 4.83 3.36
N TYR A 99 2.78 5.58 4.44
CA TYR A 99 3.77 5.18 5.45
C TYR A 99 3.03 5.01 6.77
N ARG A 100 3.11 3.82 7.35
CA ARG A 100 2.51 3.54 8.65
C ARG A 100 3.56 3.09 9.64
N ASN A 101 3.46 3.60 10.87
CA ASN A 101 4.31 3.11 11.96
C ASN A 101 3.70 1.81 12.47
N ILE A 102 4.44 0.72 12.32
CA ILE A 102 4.03 -0.61 12.78
C ILE A 102 5.15 -1.15 13.66
N GLN A 103 4.85 -1.43 14.92
CA GLN A 103 5.84 -1.95 15.87
C GLN A 103 7.11 -1.07 15.92
N THR A 104 6.90 0.26 15.96
CA THR A 104 7.94 1.30 16.07
C THR A 104 8.78 1.55 14.82
N ARG A 105 8.47 0.90 13.70
CA ARG A 105 9.16 1.15 12.43
C ARG A 105 8.16 1.56 11.36
N TYR A 106 8.59 2.42 10.45
CA TYR A 106 7.74 2.80 9.33
C TYR A 106 7.76 1.71 8.27
N VAL A 107 6.55 1.36 7.81
CA VAL A 107 6.33 0.41 6.71
C VAL A 107 5.82 1.20 5.51
N TYR A 108 6.48 1.01 4.38
CA TYR A 108 6.09 1.58 3.09
C TYR A 108 5.04 0.68 2.47
N ILE A 109 3.85 1.23 2.23
CA ILE A 109 2.72 0.47 1.68
C ILE A 109 2.32 1.09 0.34
N LYS A 110 2.27 0.24 -0.70
CA LYS A 110 1.82 0.67 -2.03
C LYS A 110 0.72 -0.27 -2.46
N VAL A 111 -0.51 0.26 -2.59
CA VAL A 111 -1.71 -0.55 -2.75
C VAL A 111 -2.66 0.09 -3.75
N LYS A 112 -3.42 -0.73 -4.47
CA LYS A 112 -4.50 -0.25 -5.33
C LYS A 112 -5.70 -1.19 -5.26
N ILE A 113 -6.87 -0.64 -5.63
CA ILE A 113 -8.05 -1.44 -5.90
C ILE A 113 -7.95 -1.83 -7.37
N ARG A 114 -7.67 -3.10 -7.63
CA ARG A 114 -7.45 -3.58 -9.00
C ARG A 114 -8.76 -3.65 -9.78
N ASP A 115 -9.84 -4.04 -9.11
CA ASP A 115 -11.15 -4.17 -9.71
C ASP A 115 -12.22 -3.94 -8.64
N ARG A 116 -12.97 -2.84 -8.78
CA ARG A 116 -14.01 -2.50 -7.82
C ARG A 116 -15.22 -3.41 -7.92
N ALA A 117 -15.54 -3.86 -9.13
CA ALA A 117 -16.73 -4.67 -9.35
C ALA A 117 -16.61 -6.05 -8.69
N THR A 118 -15.41 -6.64 -8.72
CA THR A 118 -15.16 -7.96 -8.15
C THR A 118 -14.45 -7.91 -6.79
N GLY A 119 -14.10 -6.71 -6.32
CA GLY A 119 -13.46 -6.51 -5.03
C GLY A 119 -12.04 -7.08 -4.98
N LYS A 120 -11.22 -6.78 -5.99
CA LYS A 120 -9.83 -7.24 -6.03
C LYS A 120 -8.89 -6.13 -5.60
N VAL A 121 -8.01 -6.43 -4.64
CA VAL A 121 -7.03 -5.49 -4.09
C VAL A 121 -5.62 -6.04 -4.32
N PHE A 122 -4.72 -5.16 -4.74
CA PHE A 122 -3.33 -5.53 -4.99
C PHE A 122 -2.40 -4.66 -4.12
N CYS A 123 -1.67 -5.32 -3.22
CA CYS A 123 -0.65 -4.69 -2.39
C CYS A 123 0.72 -5.06 -2.98
N VAL A 124 1.30 -4.13 -3.73
CA VAL A 124 2.58 -4.39 -4.43
C VAL A 124 3.77 -4.20 -3.51
N SER A 125 3.62 -3.43 -2.43
CA SER A 125 4.68 -3.21 -1.44
C SER A 125 4.09 -3.15 -0.04
N PHE A 126 4.68 -3.88 0.86
CA PHE A 126 4.39 -3.83 2.29
C PHE A 126 5.70 -4.17 3.01
N HIS A 127 6.62 -3.20 3.03
CA HIS A 127 7.97 -3.46 3.55
C HIS A 127 8.48 -2.29 4.36
N PHE A 128 9.41 -2.58 5.25
CA PHE A 128 10.04 -1.52 6.03
C PHE A 128 10.57 -0.44 5.10
N ALA A 129 10.41 0.82 5.50
CA ALA A 129 10.89 1.95 4.71
C ALA A 129 12.42 1.87 4.59
N ARG A 130 12.90 1.79 3.35
CA ARG A 130 14.34 1.72 3.07
C ARG A 130 15.02 3.05 3.37
N TYR A 131 14.28 4.14 3.19
CA TYR A 131 14.74 5.50 3.43
C TYR A 131 13.84 6.17 4.46
N PRO A 132 14.31 7.25 5.12
CA PRO A 132 13.45 7.95 6.09
C PRO A 132 12.12 8.37 5.47
N LYS A 133 11.06 8.28 6.26
CA LYS A 133 9.75 8.74 5.86
C LYS A 133 9.82 10.23 5.49
N PRO A 134 9.23 10.65 4.35
CA PRO A 134 9.12 12.08 4.04
C PRO A 134 8.40 12.81 5.18
N SER A 135 8.86 14.00 5.52
CA SER A 135 8.30 14.77 6.61
C SER A 135 8.21 16.24 6.23
N PRO A 136 7.02 16.86 6.31
CA PRO A 136 5.75 16.20 6.63
C PRO A 136 5.19 15.43 5.44
N LEU A 137 4.31 14.48 5.72
CA LEU A 137 3.47 13.88 4.69
C LEU A 137 2.38 14.91 4.32
N PRO A 138 1.77 14.82 3.13
CA PRO A 138 0.80 15.83 2.66
C PRO A 138 -0.32 16.19 3.65
N TYR A 139 -0.83 15.20 4.38
CA TYR A 139 -1.98 15.41 5.27
C TYR A 139 -1.69 14.98 6.70
N GLU A 140 -0.44 14.93 7.05
CA GLU A 140 0.01 14.60 8.39
C GLU A 140 -0.43 15.73 9.33
N GLY A 141 -1.24 15.35 10.30
CA GLY A 141 -1.89 16.29 11.20
C GLY A 141 -1.12 16.91 12.30
#